data_80af253efbe8310c4624e11d750ccb0f
#
_entry.id   80af253efbe8310c4624e11d750ccb0f
#
_cell.length_a   1.000
_cell.length_b   1.000
_cell.length_c   1.000
_cell.angle_alpha   90.00
_cell.angle_beta   90.00
_cell.angle_gamma   90.00
#
_symmetry.space_group_name_H-M   'P 1'
#
loop_
_entity.id
_entity.type
_entity.pdbx_description
1 polymer ?
#
loop_
_entity_poly.entity_id
_entity_poly.type
_entity_poly.pdbx_seq_one_letter_code
_entity_poly.pdbx_strand_id
1 'polypeptide(L)'
;MRLQAQAQRGYTYIGLLILVAVTATLSAGVLRMGSVVQRQVAEDALLDAGSELGNALYSYARATPQGQNARPLRIEDLLHDPRFPKIIVRHLRRVPLDPMTGQQRWGELRPDNAPGIDAFYSLSDLQTDRTTFQPKYTDFADKRYYREWLFDEGLGQR
;
A
#
# COMPACT_ATOMS: atom_id res chain seq x y z
N MET A 1 61.70 -42.72 -3.21
CA MET A 1 60.21 -42.87 -3.16
C MET A 1 59.59 -41.78 -2.27
N ARG A 2 59.48 -40.52 -2.74
CA ARG A 2 58.78 -39.43 -2.04
C ARG A 2 58.63 -38.24 -2.99
N LEU A 3 57.70 -38.27 -3.95
CA LEU A 3 57.35 -37.10 -4.78
C LEU A 3 55.88 -37.22 -5.28
N GLN A 4 54.91 -37.35 -4.42
CA GLN A 4 53.49 -37.28 -4.86
C GLN A 4 52.53 -36.56 -3.87
N ALA A 5 53.02 -35.87 -2.85
CA ALA A 5 52.14 -35.25 -1.84
C ALA A 5 51.88 -33.73 -2.03
N GLN A 6 52.44 -33.07 -3.04
CA GLN A 6 52.29 -31.63 -3.21
C GLN A 6 51.23 -31.17 -4.23
N ALA A 7 50.79 -32.02 -5.14
CA ALA A 7 49.80 -31.66 -6.16
C ALA A 7 48.34 -31.55 -5.62
N GLN A 8 48.04 -32.16 -4.47
CA GLN A 8 46.66 -32.18 -3.95
C GLN A 8 46.24 -30.94 -3.17
N ARG A 9 47.18 -30.10 -2.72
CA ARG A 9 46.86 -28.88 -1.92
C ARG A 9 46.31 -27.73 -2.73
N GLY A 10 46.55 -27.64 -4.03
CA GLY A 10 46.03 -26.59 -4.90
C GLY A 10 44.57 -26.77 -5.30
N TYR A 11 44.13 -27.98 -5.51
CA TYR A 11 42.75 -28.27 -5.96
C TYR A 11 41.70 -28.00 -4.88
N THR A 12 42.02 -28.24 -3.60
CA THR A 12 41.11 -27.97 -2.49
C THR A 12 40.86 -26.47 -2.29
N TYR A 13 41.88 -25.61 -2.51
CA TYR A 13 41.75 -24.17 -2.41
C TYR A 13 40.90 -23.62 -3.56
N ILE A 14 41.14 -24.05 -4.80
CA ILE A 14 40.33 -23.69 -5.96
C ILE A 14 38.88 -24.16 -5.79
N GLY A 15 38.67 -25.39 -5.31
CA GLY A 15 37.34 -25.89 -5.00
C GLY A 15 36.60 -25.06 -3.95
N LEU A 16 37.31 -24.64 -2.89
CA LEU A 16 36.76 -23.76 -1.88
C LEU A 16 36.37 -22.37 -2.45
N LEU A 17 37.22 -21.76 -3.29
CA LEU A 17 36.95 -20.50 -3.93
C LEU A 17 35.70 -20.57 -4.84
N ILE A 18 35.57 -21.65 -5.62
CA ILE A 18 34.39 -21.89 -6.47
C ILE A 18 33.14 -22.05 -5.60
N LEU A 19 33.22 -22.84 -4.52
CA LEU A 19 32.09 -23.01 -3.61
C LEU A 19 31.65 -21.70 -2.99
N VAL A 20 32.58 -20.85 -2.54
CA VAL A 20 32.29 -19.53 -1.98
C VAL A 20 31.68 -18.60 -3.05
N ALA A 21 32.21 -18.60 -4.27
CA ALA A 21 31.69 -17.82 -5.36
C ALA A 21 30.24 -18.21 -5.74
N VAL A 22 29.97 -19.52 -5.80
CA VAL A 22 28.63 -20.04 -6.09
C VAL A 22 27.65 -19.69 -4.97
N THR A 23 28.04 -19.88 -3.71
CA THR A 23 27.15 -19.52 -2.58
C THR A 23 26.90 -18.02 -2.50
N ALA A 24 27.88 -17.18 -2.78
CA ALA A 24 27.73 -15.72 -2.82
C ALA A 24 26.74 -15.27 -3.91
N THR A 25 26.84 -15.87 -5.11
CA THR A 25 25.92 -15.53 -6.23
C THR A 25 24.48 -15.98 -5.95
N LEU A 26 24.29 -17.16 -5.35
CA LEU A 26 22.96 -17.66 -4.96
C LEU A 26 22.32 -16.77 -3.88
N SER A 27 23.10 -16.30 -2.90
CA SER A 27 22.62 -15.43 -1.83
C SER A 27 22.12 -14.08 -2.35
N ALA A 28 22.75 -13.50 -3.36
CA ALA A 28 22.31 -12.23 -3.96
C ALA A 28 20.95 -12.31 -4.66
N GLY A 29 20.61 -13.48 -5.19
CA GLY A 29 19.30 -13.72 -5.83
C GLY A 29 18.14 -13.72 -4.83
N VAL A 30 18.32 -14.31 -3.66
CA VAL A 30 17.30 -14.42 -2.62
C VAL A 30 16.91 -13.05 -2.06
N LEU A 31 17.87 -12.16 -1.87
CA LEU A 31 17.62 -10.79 -1.35
C LEU A 31 16.77 -9.96 -2.31
N ARG A 32 16.94 -10.10 -3.62
CA ARG A 32 16.13 -9.40 -4.62
C ARG A 32 14.70 -9.90 -4.69
N MET A 33 14.48 -11.20 -4.57
CA MET A 33 13.13 -11.78 -4.54
C MET A 33 12.33 -11.30 -3.32
N GLY A 34 12.99 -11.19 -2.15
CA GLY A 34 12.34 -10.70 -0.93
C GLY A 34 11.76 -9.29 -1.07
N SER A 35 12.46 -8.37 -1.72
CA SER A 35 12.00 -6.99 -1.89
C SER A 35 10.79 -6.87 -2.83
N VAL A 36 10.71 -7.68 -3.87
CA VAL A 36 9.57 -7.70 -4.81
C VAL A 36 8.31 -8.22 -4.11
N VAL A 37 8.43 -9.32 -3.35
CA VAL A 37 7.29 -9.88 -2.62
C VAL A 37 6.80 -8.91 -1.54
N GLN A 38 7.71 -8.28 -0.78
CA GLN A 38 7.34 -7.29 0.23
C GLN A 38 6.59 -6.11 -0.39
N ARG A 39 7.00 -5.66 -1.57
CA ARG A 39 6.32 -4.57 -2.28
C ARG A 39 4.92 -4.97 -2.71
N GLN A 40 4.72 -6.15 -3.27
CA GLN A 40 3.40 -6.65 -3.65
C GLN A 40 2.45 -6.75 -2.45
N VAL A 41 2.95 -7.28 -1.32
CA VAL A 41 2.17 -7.35 -0.07
C VAL A 41 1.79 -5.94 0.42
N ALA A 42 2.71 -4.98 0.34
CA ALA A 42 2.43 -3.60 0.73
C ALA A 42 1.41 -2.93 -0.22
N GLU A 43 1.46 -3.21 -1.53
CA GLU A 43 0.47 -2.73 -2.51
C GLU A 43 -0.92 -3.30 -2.24
N ASP A 44 -1.02 -4.61 -1.98
CA ASP A 44 -2.30 -5.23 -1.63
C ASP A 44 -2.85 -4.64 -0.33
N ALA A 45 -2.01 -4.45 0.68
CA ALA A 45 -2.40 -3.79 1.93
C ALA A 45 -2.83 -2.32 1.71
N LEU A 46 -2.22 -1.59 0.74
CA LEU A 46 -2.63 -0.23 0.38
C LEU A 46 -4.03 -0.22 -0.25
N LEU A 47 -4.31 -1.17 -1.14
CA LEU A 47 -5.63 -1.31 -1.75
C LEU A 47 -6.71 -1.64 -0.72
N ASP A 48 -6.39 -2.50 0.26
CA ASP A 48 -7.31 -2.84 1.35
C ASP A 48 -7.58 -1.64 2.26
N ALA A 49 -6.53 -0.94 2.70
CA ALA A 49 -6.64 0.25 3.54
C ALA A 49 -7.38 1.39 2.83
N GLY A 50 -7.07 1.63 1.56
CA GLY A 50 -7.77 2.62 0.73
C GLY A 50 -9.23 2.26 0.49
N SER A 51 -9.53 0.98 0.29
CA SER A 51 -10.92 0.49 0.18
C SER A 51 -11.71 0.69 1.48
N GLU A 52 -11.07 0.52 2.64
CA GLU A 52 -11.70 0.81 3.94
C GLU A 52 -12.08 2.29 4.04
N LEU A 53 -11.19 3.20 3.59
CA LEU A 53 -11.46 4.63 3.54
C LEU A 53 -12.58 5.00 2.55
N GLY A 54 -12.57 4.44 1.34
CA GLY A 54 -13.62 4.65 0.34
C GLY A 54 -14.99 4.16 0.83
N ASN A 55 -15.04 2.98 1.46
CA ASN A 55 -16.25 2.46 2.08
C ASN A 55 -16.75 3.36 3.23
N ALA A 56 -15.84 3.95 3.99
CA ALA A 56 -16.20 4.88 5.06
C ALA A 56 -16.80 6.18 4.49
N LEU A 57 -16.24 6.73 3.40
CA LEU A 57 -16.82 7.88 2.68
C LEU A 57 -18.22 7.56 2.17
N TYR A 58 -18.40 6.42 1.53
CA TYR A 58 -19.70 5.96 1.05
C TYR A 58 -20.72 5.83 2.20
N SER A 59 -20.32 5.20 3.31
CA SER A 59 -21.17 5.05 4.48
C SER A 59 -21.55 6.42 5.09
N TYR A 60 -20.59 7.36 5.13
CA TYR A 60 -20.82 8.73 5.62
C TYR A 60 -21.81 9.47 4.72
N ALA A 61 -21.62 9.42 3.40
CA ALA A 61 -22.52 10.04 2.44
C ALA A 61 -23.93 9.47 2.53
N ARG A 62 -24.06 8.15 2.65
CA ARG A 62 -25.35 7.46 2.73
C ARG A 62 -26.12 7.74 4.03
N ALA A 63 -25.42 8.00 5.13
CA ALA A 63 -26.02 8.35 6.42
C ALA A 63 -26.42 9.84 6.52
N THR A 64 -26.18 10.64 5.48
CA THR A 64 -26.35 12.10 5.51
C THR A 64 -27.82 12.49 5.65
N PRO A 65 -28.20 13.25 6.69
CA PRO A 65 -29.52 13.85 6.81
C PRO A 65 -29.77 14.87 5.70
N GLN A 66 -31.06 15.06 5.34
CA GLN A 66 -31.42 16.04 4.32
C GLN A 66 -30.91 17.45 4.67
N GLY A 67 -30.29 18.11 3.69
CA GLY A 67 -29.77 19.48 3.84
C GLY A 67 -28.39 19.60 4.50
N GLN A 68 -27.75 18.48 4.85
CA GLN A 68 -26.38 18.45 5.37
C GLN A 68 -25.36 18.04 4.31
N ASN A 69 -24.08 18.33 4.59
CA ASN A 69 -22.99 17.94 3.70
C ASN A 69 -22.77 16.44 3.71
N ALA A 70 -22.75 15.81 2.53
CA ALA A 70 -22.49 14.40 2.36
C ALA A 70 -20.98 14.03 2.48
N ARG A 71 -20.08 15.02 2.49
CA ARG A 71 -18.63 14.82 2.60
C ARG A 71 -18.14 15.18 3.99
N PRO A 72 -17.26 14.38 4.61
CA PRO A 72 -16.64 14.72 5.89
C PRO A 72 -15.69 15.90 5.71
N LEU A 73 -15.61 16.78 6.69
CA LEU A 73 -14.67 17.90 6.67
C LEU A 73 -13.26 17.48 7.05
N ARG A 74 -13.14 16.42 7.86
CA ARG A 74 -11.88 15.86 8.34
C ARG A 74 -12.01 14.35 8.43
N ILE A 75 -10.89 13.65 8.41
CA ILE A 75 -10.87 12.18 8.54
C ILE A 75 -11.44 11.72 9.90
N GLU A 76 -11.30 12.53 10.96
CA GLU A 76 -11.85 12.27 12.28
C GLU A 76 -13.38 12.20 12.28
N ASP A 77 -14.05 12.90 11.35
CA ASP A 77 -15.51 12.87 11.20
C ASP A 77 -16.00 11.46 10.80
N LEU A 78 -15.14 10.64 10.19
CA LEU A 78 -15.43 9.23 9.89
C LEU A 78 -15.33 8.35 11.15
N LEU A 79 -14.50 8.72 12.12
CA LEU A 79 -14.38 8.02 13.40
C LEU A 79 -15.53 8.36 14.36
N HIS A 80 -16.02 9.57 14.27
CA HIS A 80 -17.12 10.09 15.07
C HIS A 80 -17.88 11.14 14.27
N ASP A 81 -19.05 10.77 13.75
CA ASP A 81 -19.86 11.65 12.91
C ASP A 81 -20.49 12.79 13.74
N PRO A 82 -20.06 14.05 13.53
CA PRO A 82 -20.53 15.18 14.32
C PRO A 82 -22.00 15.55 14.04
N ARG A 83 -22.60 15.03 12.97
CA ARG A 83 -23.99 15.28 12.58
C ARG A 83 -24.98 14.57 13.53
N PHE A 84 -24.51 13.61 14.31
CA PHE A 84 -25.32 12.81 15.25
C PHE A 84 -24.88 13.03 16.72
N PRO A 85 -25.12 14.21 17.33
CA PRO A 85 -24.59 14.54 18.66
C PRO A 85 -25.16 13.70 19.79
N LYS A 86 -26.31 13.03 19.58
CA LYS A 86 -27.00 12.22 20.59
C LYS A 86 -26.61 10.74 20.59
N ILE A 87 -26.02 10.26 19.49
CA ILE A 87 -25.62 8.86 19.32
C ILE A 87 -24.24 8.80 18.67
N ILE A 88 -23.47 7.77 19.01
CA ILE A 88 -22.15 7.57 18.41
C ILE A 88 -22.34 6.83 17.10
N VAL A 89 -22.18 7.55 15.98
CA VAL A 89 -22.13 6.97 14.62
C VAL A 89 -20.67 6.94 14.18
N ARG A 90 -20.23 5.79 13.72
CA ARG A 90 -18.86 5.57 13.23
C ARG A 90 -18.91 4.92 11.87
N HIS A 91 -18.20 5.48 10.91
CA HIS A 91 -18.04 4.96 9.56
C HIS A 91 -16.69 4.25 9.39
N LEU A 92 -15.73 4.60 10.26
CA LEU A 92 -14.40 4.02 10.32
C LEU A 92 -14.08 3.65 11.79
N ARG A 93 -13.46 2.52 12.02
CA ARG A 93 -13.09 2.09 13.38
C ARG A 93 -11.82 2.80 13.86
N ARG A 94 -10.86 2.96 12.97
CA ARG A 94 -9.57 3.64 13.18
C ARG A 94 -9.07 4.11 11.83
N VAL A 95 -8.24 5.14 11.79
CA VAL A 95 -7.53 5.52 10.59
C VAL A 95 -6.53 4.40 10.25
N PRO A 96 -6.63 3.77 9.05
CA PRO A 96 -5.70 2.73 8.67
C PRO A 96 -4.29 3.29 8.47
N LEU A 97 -3.29 2.45 8.68
CA LEU A 97 -1.90 2.76 8.37
C LEU A 97 -1.73 2.76 6.84
N ASP A 98 -1.07 3.78 6.28
CA ASP A 98 -0.61 3.74 4.90
C ASP A 98 0.63 2.84 4.80
N PRO A 99 0.56 1.69 4.12
CA PRO A 99 1.66 0.73 4.07
C PRO A 99 2.88 1.25 3.30
N MET A 100 2.70 2.26 2.42
CA MET A 100 3.79 2.82 1.62
C MET A 100 4.61 3.84 2.40
N THR A 101 3.98 4.57 3.33
CA THR A 101 4.66 5.58 4.15
C THR A 101 4.93 5.11 5.57
N GLY A 102 4.24 4.06 6.05
CA GLY A 102 4.29 3.60 7.43
C GLY A 102 3.61 4.56 8.42
N GLN A 103 2.79 5.49 7.97
CA GLN A 103 2.13 6.50 8.78
C GLN A 103 0.61 6.39 8.72
N GLN A 104 -0.08 6.83 9.79
CA GLN A 104 -1.54 6.99 9.80
C GLN A 104 -1.96 8.35 9.25
N ARG A 105 -1.35 8.73 8.11
CA ARG A 105 -1.62 10.00 7.42
C ARG A 105 -1.91 9.72 5.97
N TRP A 106 -3.01 10.30 5.50
CA TRP A 106 -3.47 10.18 4.13
C TRP A 106 -3.56 11.56 3.49
N GLY A 107 -3.34 11.63 2.21
CA GLY A 107 -3.67 12.80 1.41
C GLY A 107 -5.18 12.89 1.24
N GLU A 108 -5.69 14.11 1.22
CA GLU A 108 -7.12 14.40 1.08
C GLU A 108 -7.35 15.17 -0.21
N LEU A 109 -8.11 14.59 -1.11
CA LEU A 109 -8.61 15.31 -2.28
C LEU A 109 -9.89 16.04 -1.89
N ARG A 110 -9.91 17.35 -2.13
CA ARG A 110 -11.07 18.21 -1.87
C ARG A 110 -11.53 18.84 -3.18
N PRO A 111 -12.83 18.83 -3.48
CA PRO A 111 -13.34 19.49 -4.68
C PRO A 111 -13.32 21.03 -4.51
N ASP A 112 -13.06 21.75 -5.60
CA ASP A 112 -13.00 23.21 -5.59
C ASP A 112 -14.36 23.88 -5.26
N ASN A 113 -15.46 23.19 -5.59
CA ASN A 113 -16.81 23.76 -5.58
C ASN A 113 -17.66 23.38 -4.35
N ALA A 114 -17.13 22.53 -3.45
CA ALA A 114 -17.87 22.08 -2.28
C ALA A 114 -16.94 21.75 -1.11
N PRO A 115 -17.35 22.04 0.14
CA PRO A 115 -16.53 21.67 1.29
C PRO A 115 -16.53 20.17 1.52
N GLY A 116 -15.41 19.67 2.06
CA GLY A 116 -15.25 18.28 2.48
C GLY A 116 -14.30 17.48 1.63
N ILE A 117 -14.07 16.23 2.04
CA ILE A 117 -13.12 15.29 1.43
C ILE A 117 -13.89 14.43 0.43
N ASP A 118 -13.36 14.34 -0.78
CA ASP A 118 -13.94 13.57 -1.89
C ASP A 118 -13.24 12.21 -2.04
N ALA A 119 -11.92 12.18 -1.83
CA ALA A 119 -11.13 10.97 -1.88
C ALA A 119 -9.92 11.06 -0.95
N PHE A 120 -9.38 9.88 -0.61
CA PHE A 120 -8.09 9.74 0.06
C PHE A 120 -7.05 9.17 -0.90
N TYR A 121 -5.77 9.45 -0.64
CA TYR A 121 -4.65 8.89 -1.41
C TYR A 121 -3.41 8.73 -0.52
N SER A 122 -2.50 7.83 -0.93
CA SER A 122 -1.21 7.67 -0.25
C SER A 122 -0.33 8.90 -0.46
N LEU A 123 0.39 9.32 0.59
CA LEU A 123 1.39 10.39 0.50
C LEU A 123 2.75 9.91 -0.02
N SER A 124 2.83 8.68 -0.53
CA SER A 124 4.06 8.10 -1.07
C SER A 124 4.36 8.62 -2.47
N ASP A 125 5.61 9.07 -2.68
CA ASP A 125 6.15 9.43 -3.99
C ASP A 125 6.75 8.25 -4.76
N LEU A 126 6.61 7.03 -4.24
CA LEU A 126 7.10 5.83 -4.90
C LEU A 126 6.28 5.52 -6.15
N GLN A 127 6.96 5.02 -7.17
CA GLN A 127 6.31 4.55 -8.39
C GLN A 127 5.79 3.13 -8.20
N THR A 128 4.63 2.83 -8.80
CA THR A 128 4.14 1.46 -8.92
C THR A 128 4.52 0.86 -10.26
N ASP A 129 4.86 -0.42 -10.24
CA ASP A 129 5.07 -1.22 -11.46
C ASP A 129 3.87 -2.17 -11.71
N ARG A 130 2.82 -2.05 -10.90
CA ARG A 130 1.64 -2.91 -10.99
C ARG A 130 0.81 -2.54 -12.20
N THR A 131 0.58 -3.51 -13.08
CA THR A 131 -0.21 -3.35 -14.30
C THR A 131 -1.53 -4.13 -14.26
N THR A 132 -1.66 -5.05 -13.31
CA THR A 132 -2.85 -5.91 -13.21
C THR A 132 -3.61 -5.61 -11.93
N PHE A 133 -4.87 -5.22 -12.09
CA PHE A 133 -5.76 -4.87 -10.99
C PHE A 133 -7.04 -5.71 -11.05
N GLN A 134 -7.68 -5.89 -9.91
CA GLN A 134 -9.05 -6.40 -9.85
C GLN A 134 -10.00 -5.41 -10.54
N PRO A 135 -11.16 -5.85 -11.04
CA PRO A 135 -12.12 -4.98 -11.76
C PRO A 135 -12.48 -3.69 -11.03
N LYS A 136 -12.51 -3.74 -9.71
CA LYS A 136 -12.78 -2.61 -8.82
C LYS A 136 -11.72 -1.49 -8.88
N TYR A 137 -10.49 -1.79 -9.29
CA TYR A 137 -9.34 -0.88 -9.30
C TYR A 137 -8.78 -0.62 -10.70
N THR A 138 -9.57 -0.84 -11.75
CA THR A 138 -9.11 -0.65 -13.15
C THR A 138 -8.62 0.77 -13.43
N ASP A 139 -9.17 1.76 -12.73
CA ASP A 139 -8.81 3.17 -12.88
C ASP A 139 -7.38 3.49 -12.39
N PHE A 140 -6.72 2.52 -11.71
CA PHE A 140 -5.35 2.66 -11.23
C PHE A 140 -4.30 2.13 -12.23
N ALA A 141 -4.71 1.40 -13.27
CA ALA A 141 -3.80 0.74 -14.21
C ALA A 141 -2.87 1.70 -14.96
N ASP A 142 -3.34 2.91 -15.24
CA ASP A 142 -2.58 3.94 -15.95
C ASP A 142 -1.80 4.89 -15.02
N LYS A 143 -1.87 4.68 -13.70
CA LYS A 143 -1.21 5.53 -12.71
C LYS A 143 0.22 5.07 -12.47
N ARG A 144 1.13 6.03 -12.34
CA ARG A 144 2.56 5.76 -12.12
C ARG A 144 2.98 5.82 -10.65
N TYR A 145 2.24 6.59 -9.84
CA TYR A 145 2.58 6.83 -8.44
C TYR A 145 1.44 6.42 -7.54
N TYR A 146 1.74 5.91 -6.34
CA TYR A 146 0.70 5.54 -5.36
C TYR A 146 -0.17 6.72 -4.94
N ARG A 147 0.36 7.96 -4.94
CA ARG A 147 -0.42 9.18 -4.68
C ARG A 147 -1.50 9.49 -5.73
N GLU A 148 -1.48 8.83 -6.87
CA GLU A 148 -2.47 8.98 -7.93
C GLU A 148 -3.63 7.98 -7.80
N TRP A 149 -3.54 7.04 -6.85
CA TRP A 149 -4.60 6.10 -6.52
C TRP A 149 -5.59 6.76 -5.59
N LEU A 150 -6.72 7.19 -6.16
CA LEU A 150 -7.76 7.91 -5.44
C LEU A 150 -8.80 6.92 -4.91
N PHE A 151 -8.94 6.88 -3.60
CA PHE A 151 -9.90 6.05 -2.90
C PHE A 151 -11.12 6.88 -2.52
N ASP A 152 -12.12 6.89 -3.39
CA ASP A 152 -13.36 7.65 -3.28
C ASP A 152 -14.54 6.77 -2.84
N GLU A 153 -15.73 7.38 -2.72
CA GLU A 153 -16.98 6.68 -2.38
C GLU A 153 -17.40 5.67 -3.46
N GLY A 154 -17.00 5.85 -4.72
CA GLY A 154 -17.29 4.93 -5.82
C GLY A 154 -16.71 3.54 -5.62
N LEU A 155 -15.62 3.41 -4.87
CA LEU A 155 -15.06 2.11 -4.48
C LEU A 155 -15.94 1.32 -3.50
N GLY A 156 -16.77 1.99 -2.72
CA GLY A 156 -17.75 1.36 -1.82
C GLY A 156 -19.00 0.84 -2.51
N GLN A 157 -19.19 1.16 -3.79
CA GLN A 157 -20.36 0.78 -4.58
C GLN A 157 -20.11 -0.35 -5.57
N ARG A 158 -18.83 -0.73 -5.79
CA ARG A 158 -18.40 -1.73 -6.80
C ARG A 158 -18.20 -3.11 -6.22
#